data_23d7cde7bac7a97fa84f855452a2ad49
#
_entry.id   23d7cde7bac7a97fa84f855452a2ad49
#
_cell.length_a   1.000
_cell.length_b   1.000
_cell.length_c   1.000
_cell.angle_alpha   90.00
_cell.angle_beta   90.00
_cell.angle_gamma   90.00
#
_symmetry.space_group_name_H-M   'P 1'
#
loop_
_entity.id
_entity.type
_entity.pdbx_description
1 polymer ?
#
loop_
_entity_poly.entity_id
_entity_poly.type
_entity_poly.pdbx_seq_one_letter_code
_entity_poly.pdbx_strand_id
1 'polypeptide(L)'
;VILLGDDETAGWAARLGVEYAPVETDADGVPFVRAAVEAGERLARYATRCFLNTDNIALPSFGAALAALAGLPAFVAIGRRADMAVSAVVTDFGPAFEARVRTESRPGGSTGMDYFAYRGVSLADGLPADFRIGRDFYDNWLVRRWASSAVPLVDLSEWMTIVHQDHPPKPAATPEQMARNRALADLGGVRWGFAQATYRLTARGVERW
;
A
#
# COMPACT_ATOMS: atom_id res chain seq x y z
N VAL A 1 -13.27 6.15 -3.03
CA VAL A 1 -11.84 6.30 -3.41
C VAL A 1 -11.47 7.76 -3.29
N ILE A 2 -10.27 8.03 -2.81
CA ILE A 2 -9.70 9.38 -2.72
C ILE A 2 -8.37 9.32 -3.46
N LEU A 3 -8.19 10.13 -4.50
CA LEU A 3 -6.89 10.30 -5.16
C LEU A 3 -6.10 11.40 -4.44
N LEU A 4 -4.83 11.11 -4.19
CA LEU A 4 -3.92 11.98 -3.44
C LEU A 4 -2.76 12.37 -4.35
N GLY A 5 -2.52 13.65 -4.57
CA GLY A 5 -1.45 14.10 -5.45
C GLY A 5 -1.52 15.57 -5.84
N ASP A 6 -1.12 15.85 -7.06
CA ASP A 6 -1.00 17.17 -7.68
C ASP A 6 -2.22 17.54 -8.57
N ASP A 7 -2.10 18.60 -9.34
CA ASP A 7 -3.16 19.10 -10.24
C ASP A 7 -3.51 18.11 -11.35
N GLU A 8 -2.55 17.30 -11.83
CA GLU A 8 -2.83 16.25 -12.81
C GLU A 8 -3.72 15.17 -12.17
N THR A 9 -3.41 14.80 -10.94
CA THR A 9 -4.21 13.87 -10.12
C THR A 9 -5.63 14.41 -9.90
N ALA A 10 -5.79 15.72 -9.67
CA ALA A 10 -7.11 16.37 -9.56
C ALA A 10 -7.94 16.20 -10.85
N GLY A 11 -7.30 16.37 -12.02
CA GLY A 11 -7.93 16.14 -13.31
C GLY A 11 -8.44 14.70 -13.50
N TRP A 12 -7.67 13.72 -13.06
CA TRP A 12 -8.09 12.32 -13.07
C TRP A 12 -9.22 12.04 -12.09
N ALA A 13 -9.16 12.59 -10.88
CA ALA A 13 -10.23 12.43 -9.88
C ALA A 13 -11.58 12.94 -10.42
N ALA A 14 -11.59 14.11 -11.06
CA ALA A 14 -12.77 14.68 -11.69
C ALA A 14 -13.34 13.78 -12.81
N ARG A 15 -12.48 13.22 -13.68
CA ARG A 15 -12.89 12.30 -14.74
C ARG A 15 -13.48 10.99 -14.21
N LEU A 16 -12.95 10.49 -13.10
CA LEU A 16 -13.39 9.24 -12.48
C LEU A 16 -14.56 9.44 -11.50
N GLY A 17 -14.96 10.68 -11.20
CA GLY A 17 -16.01 10.98 -10.22
C GLY A 17 -15.65 10.56 -8.79
N VAL A 18 -14.36 10.63 -8.42
CA VAL A 18 -13.88 10.28 -7.09
C VAL A 18 -13.35 11.51 -6.34
N GLU A 19 -13.17 11.40 -5.03
CA GLU A 19 -12.65 12.49 -4.21
C GLU A 19 -11.16 12.73 -4.50
N TYR A 20 -10.72 13.95 -4.27
CA TYR A 20 -9.33 14.38 -4.42
C TYR A 20 -8.87 15.16 -3.18
N ALA A 21 -7.59 15.01 -2.85
CA ALA A 21 -6.91 15.92 -1.94
C ALA A 21 -5.49 16.23 -2.44
N PRO A 22 -5.08 17.51 -2.41
CA PRO A 22 -3.70 17.88 -2.68
C PRO A 22 -2.79 17.32 -1.58
N VAL A 23 -1.57 16.98 -1.96
CA VAL A 23 -0.54 16.48 -1.04
C VAL A 23 0.66 17.41 -1.07
N GLU A 24 1.19 17.72 0.09
CA GLU A 24 2.44 18.47 0.23
C GLU A 24 3.60 17.69 -0.42
N THR A 25 4.41 18.42 -1.21
CA THR A 25 5.57 17.90 -1.91
C THR A 25 6.84 18.62 -1.48
N ASP A 26 7.99 18.02 -1.73
CA ASP A 26 9.27 18.71 -1.62
C ASP A 26 9.53 19.65 -2.82
N ALA A 27 10.70 20.27 -2.86
CA ALA A 27 11.08 21.20 -3.93
C ALA A 27 11.16 20.56 -5.32
N ASP A 28 11.31 19.22 -5.37
CA ASP A 28 11.36 18.44 -6.60
C ASP A 28 9.96 17.90 -7.00
N GLY A 29 8.90 18.27 -6.28
CA GLY A 29 7.54 17.83 -6.51
C GLY A 29 7.25 16.41 -6.00
N VAL A 30 8.11 15.84 -5.17
CA VAL A 30 7.92 14.48 -4.62
C VAL A 30 7.03 14.53 -3.37
N PRO A 31 5.89 13.80 -3.34
CA PRO A 31 4.97 13.85 -2.21
C PRO A 31 5.57 13.28 -0.92
N PHE A 32 5.20 13.89 0.22
CA PHE A 32 5.50 13.33 1.53
C PHE A 32 4.50 12.24 1.91
N VAL A 33 5.01 11.09 2.37
CA VAL A 33 4.17 9.94 2.76
C VAL A 33 3.19 10.31 3.87
N ARG A 34 3.68 11.01 4.92
CA ARG A 34 2.86 11.42 6.05
C ARG A 34 1.75 12.37 5.63
N ALA A 35 2.06 13.38 4.81
CA ALA A 35 1.07 14.33 4.31
C ALA A 35 -0.02 13.63 3.48
N ALA A 36 0.36 12.65 2.64
CA ALA A 36 -0.60 11.86 1.87
C ALA A 36 -1.52 11.02 2.77
N VAL A 37 -0.97 10.31 3.76
CA VAL A 37 -1.75 9.54 4.71
C VAL A 37 -2.73 10.44 5.48
N GLU A 38 -2.27 11.53 6.06
CA GLU A 38 -3.10 12.47 6.82
C GLU A 38 -4.20 13.11 5.94
N ALA A 39 -3.90 13.45 4.69
CA ALA A 39 -4.89 13.96 3.76
C ALA A 39 -5.99 12.94 3.47
N GLY A 40 -5.62 11.69 3.19
CA GLY A 40 -6.56 10.60 2.98
C GLY A 40 -7.40 10.29 4.23
N GLU A 41 -6.79 10.30 5.41
CA GLU A 41 -7.48 10.02 6.67
C GLU A 41 -8.52 11.10 7.04
N ARG A 42 -8.25 12.37 6.73
CA ARG A 42 -9.21 13.46 6.95
C ARG A 42 -10.48 13.32 6.12
N LEU A 43 -10.39 12.77 4.92
CA LEU A 43 -11.53 12.59 4.00
C LEU A 43 -12.18 11.22 4.12
N ALA A 44 -11.51 10.26 4.74
CA ALA A 44 -12.00 8.88 4.83
C ALA A 44 -13.29 8.79 5.65
N ARG A 45 -14.34 8.20 5.05
CA ARG A 45 -15.67 8.04 5.67
C ARG A 45 -15.85 6.70 6.36
N TYR A 46 -14.95 5.73 6.12
CA TYR A 46 -15.09 4.38 6.65
C TYR A 46 -14.00 4.09 7.68
N ALA A 47 -14.34 3.24 8.65
CA ALA A 47 -13.42 2.83 9.71
C ALA A 47 -12.23 2.01 9.18
N THR A 48 -12.45 1.17 8.16
CA THR A 48 -11.38 0.47 7.45
C THR A 48 -10.93 1.31 6.27
N ARG A 49 -9.64 1.56 6.20
CA ARG A 49 -8.98 2.41 5.20
C ARG A 49 -7.87 1.62 4.51
N CYS A 50 -7.47 2.07 3.33
CA CYS A 50 -6.32 1.51 2.64
C CYS A 50 -5.52 2.63 1.97
N PHE A 51 -4.24 2.70 2.28
CA PHE A 51 -3.26 3.46 1.53
C PHE A 51 -2.64 2.52 0.48
N LEU A 52 -2.82 2.84 -0.80
CA LEU A 52 -2.49 1.97 -1.93
C LEU A 52 -1.80 2.77 -3.03
N ASN A 53 -0.74 2.24 -3.61
CA ASN A 53 -0.11 2.83 -4.80
C ASN A 53 -1.04 2.75 -6.01
N THR A 54 -1.03 3.78 -6.86
CA THR A 54 -1.97 3.91 -7.99
C THR A 54 -1.68 2.98 -9.16
N ASP A 55 -0.51 2.35 -9.21
CA ASP A 55 -0.12 1.33 -10.20
C ASP A 55 -0.59 -0.09 -9.84
N ASN A 56 -1.49 -0.20 -8.88
CA ASN A 56 -2.06 -1.47 -8.43
C ASN A 56 -3.55 -1.59 -8.75
N ILE A 57 -3.95 -2.80 -9.11
CA ILE A 57 -5.35 -3.19 -9.33
C ILE A 57 -5.78 -4.04 -8.14
N ALA A 58 -6.76 -3.57 -7.37
CA ALA A 58 -7.35 -4.35 -6.30
C ALA A 58 -8.28 -5.43 -6.88
N LEU A 59 -8.07 -6.69 -6.48
CA LEU A 59 -8.91 -7.81 -6.90
C LEU A 59 -10.14 -7.94 -5.99
N PRO A 60 -11.22 -8.62 -6.42
CA PRO A 60 -12.36 -8.94 -5.56
C PRO A 60 -11.98 -9.64 -4.25
N SER A 61 -10.95 -10.49 -4.27
CA SER A 61 -10.36 -11.12 -3.08
C SER A 61 -9.84 -10.11 -2.04
N PHE A 62 -9.47 -8.89 -2.44
CA PHE A 62 -9.09 -7.84 -1.49
C PHE A 62 -10.26 -7.45 -0.57
N GLY A 63 -11.44 -7.22 -1.15
CA GLY A 63 -12.64 -6.95 -0.38
C GLY A 63 -13.02 -8.09 0.56
N ALA A 64 -12.91 -9.35 0.09
CA ALA A 64 -13.17 -10.54 0.90
C ALA A 64 -12.16 -10.67 2.07
N ALA A 65 -10.87 -10.42 1.82
CA ALA A 65 -9.85 -10.42 2.86
C ALA A 65 -10.12 -9.35 3.93
N LEU A 66 -10.49 -8.12 3.53
CA LEU A 66 -10.85 -7.07 4.48
C LEU A 66 -12.10 -7.40 5.28
N ALA A 67 -13.09 -8.04 4.66
CA ALA A 67 -14.30 -8.50 5.35
C ALA A 67 -13.98 -9.56 6.42
N ALA A 68 -13.03 -10.45 6.15
CA ALA A 68 -12.56 -11.44 7.13
C ALA A 68 -11.88 -10.81 8.35
N LEU A 69 -11.32 -9.58 8.22
CA LEU A 69 -10.74 -8.82 9.33
C LEU A 69 -11.75 -7.95 10.08
N ALA A 70 -13.01 -7.88 9.65
CA ALA A 70 -13.99 -6.93 10.19
C ALA A 70 -14.28 -7.11 11.69
N GLY A 71 -14.04 -8.30 12.25
CA GLY A 71 -14.17 -8.60 13.68
C GLY A 71 -13.05 -8.03 14.55
N LEU A 72 -11.93 -7.58 13.97
CA LEU A 72 -10.83 -6.99 14.72
C LEU A 72 -11.11 -5.50 14.98
N PRO A 73 -11.01 -5.03 16.24
CA PRO A 73 -11.21 -3.61 16.56
C PRO A 73 -10.12 -2.72 15.98
N ALA A 74 -8.90 -3.23 15.87
CA ALA A 74 -7.75 -2.55 15.28
C ALA A 74 -6.85 -3.57 14.56
N PHE A 75 -6.29 -3.18 13.42
CA PHE A 75 -5.29 -3.94 12.68
C PHE A 75 -4.55 -3.05 11.68
N VAL A 76 -3.38 -3.51 11.25
CA VAL A 76 -2.73 -3.10 10.01
C VAL A 76 -2.51 -4.35 9.17
N ALA A 77 -2.88 -4.33 7.90
CA ALA A 77 -2.77 -5.46 6.99
C ALA A 77 -1.95 -5.11 5.76
N ILE A 78 -1.09 -6.02 5.37
CA ILE A 78 -0.22 -5.95 4.19
C ILE A 78 -0.38 -7.25 3.40
N GLY A 79 0.01 -7.26 2.13
CA GLY A 79 -0.01 -8.48 1.35
C GLY A 79 0.90 -8.36 0.13
N ARG A 80 1.45 -9.49 -0.28
CA ARG A 80 2.31 -9.56 -1.46
C ARG A 80 1.49 -9.25 -2.70
N ARG A 81 2.01 -8.38 -3.54
CA ARG A 81 1.46 -8.11 -4.86
C ARG A 81 1.77 -9.24 -5.84
N ALA A 82 0.96 -9.35 -6.87
CA ALA A 82 1.24 -10.13 -8.06
C ALA A 82 1.67 -9.17 -9.18
N ASP A 83 2.87 -9.33 -9.74
CA ASP A 83 3.35 -8.50 -10.84
C ASP A 83 2.86 -9.08 -12.17
N MET A 84 2.26 -8.26 -13.04
CA MET A 84 1.73 -8.68 -14.32
C MET A 84 1.82 -7.59 -15.37
N ALA A 85 2.16 -7.94 -16.61
CA ALA A 85 2.05 -7.03 -17.75
C ALA A 85 0.56 -6.80 -18.10
N VAL A 86 0.11 -5.55 -17.97
CA VAL A 86 -1.26 -5.14 -18.34
C VAL A 86 -1.15 -4.18 -19.53
N SER A 87 -1.28 -4.70 -20.75
CA SER A 87 -1.08 -3.97 -21.99
C SER A 87 -2.32 -3.23 -22.51
N ALA A 88 -3.48 -3.50 -21.91
CA ALA A 88 -4.75 -2.89 -22.31
C ALA A 88 -5.56 -2.46 -21.09
N VAL A 89 -6.45 -1.50 -21.29
CA VAL A 89 -7.38 -1.09 -20.23
C VAL A 89 -8.24 -2.26 -19.80
N VAL A 90 -8.22 -2.56 -18.50
CA VAL A 90 -9.08 -3.58 -17.89
C VAL A 90 -10.44 -2.95 -17.60
N THR A 91 -11.47 -3.45 -18.24
CA THR A 91 -12.86 -2.98 -18.07
C THR A 91 -13.73 -3.98 -17.31
N ASP A 92 -13.29 -5.23 -17.21
CA ASP A 92 -13.96 -6.30 -16.47
C ASP A 92 -12.96 -6.94 -15.49
N PHE A 93 -13.24 -6.82 -14.19
CA PHE A 93 -12.46 -7.38 -13.09
C PHE A 93 -13.04 -8.71 -12.57
N GLY A 94 -13.90 -9.34 -13.35
CA GLY A 94 -14.57 -10.59 -13.00
C GLY A 94 -13.67 -11.83 -13.06
N PRO A 95 -14.27 -13.03 -13.01
CA PRO A 95 -13.54 -14.31 -12.91
C PRO A 95 -12.52 -14.54 -14.03
N ALA A 96 -12.79 -14.04 -15.24
CA ALA A 96 -11.86 -14.16 -16.37
C ALA A 96 -10.56 -13.39 -16.12
N PHE A 97 -10.64 -12.16 -15.58
CA PHE A 97 -9.46 -11.39 -15.21
C PHE A 97 -8.70 -12.05 -14.07
N GLU A 98 -9.39 -12.52 -13.04
CA GLU A 98 -8.75 -13.26 -11.95
C GLU A 98 -8.04 -14.53 -12.42
N ALA A 99 -8.62 -15.27 -13.37
CA ALA A 99 -7.98 -16.44 -13.95
C ALA A 99 -6.69 -16.07 -14.70
N ARG A 100 -6.71 -14.97 -15.47
CA ARG A 100 -5.51 -14.43 -16.12
C ARG A 100 -4.44 -14.07 -15.09
N VAL A 101 -4.81 -13.37 -14.02
CA VAL A 101 -3.86 -13.02 -12.95
C VAL A 101 -3.19 -14.27 -12.39
N ARG A 102 -3.95 -15.34 -12.12
CA ARG A 102 -3.38 -16.59 -11.58
C ARG A 102 -2.40 -17.29 -12.52
N THR A 103 -2.57 -17.13 -13.84
CA THR A 103 -1.76 -17.82 -14.85
C THR A 103 -0.62 -16.97 -15.41
N GLU A 104 -0.79 -15.64 -15.48
CA GLU A 104 0.13 -14.74 -16.16
C GLU A 104 1.00 -13.92 -15.20
N SER A 105 0.59 -13.79 -13.92
CA SER A 105 1.36 -13.01 -12.95
C SER A 105 2.50 -13.81 -12.31
N ARG A 106 3.45 -13.07 -11.76
CA ARG A 106 4.52 -13.60 -10.92
C ARG A 106 4.45 -12.98 -9.52
N PRO A 107 4.87 -13.69 -8.46
CA PRO A 107 4.94 -13.10 -7.13
C PRO A 107 5.88 -11.88 -7.11
N GLY A 108 5.43 -10.79 -6.54
CA GLY A 108 6.28 -9.63 -6.28
C GLY A 108 7.33 -9.88 -5.20
N GLY A 109 8.21 -8.92 -4.98
CA GLY A 109 9.28 -8.99 -3.98
C GLY A 109 8.74 -9.21 -2.56
N SER A 110 9.58 -9.80 -1.70
CA SER A 110 9.21 -10.13 -0.31
C SER A 110 9.24 -8.94 0.67
N THR A 111 9.76 -7.80 0.25
CA THR A 111 9.99 -6.62 1.09
C THR A 111 9.43 -5.32 0.51
N GLY A 112 8.69 -5.38 -0.59
CA GLY A 112 7.97 -4.24 -1.17
C GLY A 112 6.49 -4.33 -0.83
N MET A 113 5.99 -3.39 -0.04
CA MET A 113 4.58 -3.27 0.30
C MET A 113 3.96 -2.13 -0.49
N ASP A 114 3.00 -2.44 -1.35
CA ASP A 114 2.32 -1.44 -2.18
C ASP A 114 1.02 -0.95 -1.54
N TYR A 115 0.59 -1.58 -0.45
CA TYR A 115 -0.55 -1.13 0.31
C TYR A 115 -0.44 -1.43 1.80
N PHE A 116 -1.15 -0.61 2.57
CA PHE A 116 -1.44 -0.80 3.98
C PHE A 116 -2.95 -0.60 4.18
N ALA A 117 -3.67 -1.68 4.47
CA ALA A 117 -5.06 -1.59 4.91
C ALA A 117 -5.08 -1.56 6.44
N TYR A 118 -5.92 -0.70 7.04
CA TYR A 118 -5.88 -0.50 8.48
C TYR A 118 -7.22 -0.06 9.06
N ARG A 119 -7.39 -0.30 10.35
CA ARG A 119 -8.55 0.08 11.14
C ARG A 119 -8.14 0.35 12.57
N GLY A 120 -8.82 1.29 13.25
CA GLY A 120 -8.62 1.58 14.66
C GLY A 120 -7.28 2.25 15.01
N VAL A 121 -6.49 2.63 14.01
CA VAL A 121 -5.20 3.33 14.14
C VAL A 121 -5.08 4.38 13.03
N SER A 122 -4.07 5.26 13.13
CA SER A 122 -3.60 6.10 12.04
C SER A 122 -2.25 5.59 11.54
N LEU A 123 -2.09 5.44 10.23
CA LEU A 123 -0.78 5.13 9.66
C LEU A 123 0.23 6.26 9.83
N ALA A 124 -0.25 7.50 10.03
CA ALA A 124 0.61 8.66 10.28
C ALA A 124 1.23 8.66 11.69
N ASP A 125 0.75 7.81 12.61
CA ASP A 125 1.24 7.78 13.99
C ASP A 125 2.72 7.41 14.09
N GLY A 126 3.53 8.42 14.45
CA GLY A 126 4.98 8.31 14.58
C GLY A 126 5.73 8.26 13.25
N LEU A 127 5.05 8.35 12.11
CA LEU A 127 5.67 8.37 10.80
C LEU A 127 6.52 9.65 10.62
N PRO A 128 7.82 9.54 10.32
CA PRO A 128 8.65 10.71 10.02
C PRO A 128 8.05 11.58 8.91
N ALA A 129 7.98 12.89 9.15
CA ALA A 129 7.36 13.83 8.22
C ALA A 129 8.06 13.88 6.86
N ASP A 130 9.37 13.66 6.87
CA ASP A 130 10.24 13.82 5.69
C ASP A 130 10.35 12.57 4.80
N PHE A 131 9.62 11.48 5.07
CA PHE A 131 9.58 10.36 4.14
C PHE A 131 8.90 10.75 2.82
N ARG A 132 9.50 10.37 1.71
CA ARG A 132 9.00 10.62 0.35
C ARG A 132 8.45 9.38 -0.29
N ILE A 133 7.32 9.50 -0.98
CA ILE A 133 6.70 8.42 -1.76
C ILE A 133 7.63 8.06 -2.93
N GLY A 134 7.66 6.77 -3.29
CA GLY A 134 8.51 6.27 -4.38
C GLY A 134 10.01 6.28 -4.08
N ARG A 135 10.38 6.41 -2.81
CA ARG A 135 11.74 6.27 -2.30
C ARG A 135 11.78 5.09 -1.34
N ASP A 136 12.93 4.40 -1.24
CA ASP A 136 13.07 3.20 -0.42
C ASP A 136 12.73 3.42 1.06
N PHE A 137 12.31 2.35 1.71
CA PHE A 137 12.29 2.14 3.16
C PHE A 137 11.15 2.74 3.97
N TYR A 138 10.28 3.62 3.45
CA TYR A 138 9.15 4.10 4.25
C TYR A 138 8.15 2.96 4.56
N ASP A 139 7.94 2.08 3.58
CA ASP A 139 7.11 0.89 3.70
C ASP A 139 7.71 -0.11 4.70
N ASN A 140 9.03 -0.36 4.61
CA ASN A 140 9.74 -1.22 5.57
C ASN A 140 9.71 -0.62 7.00
N TRP A 141 9.79 0.71 7.12
CA TRP A 141 9.64 1.40 8.41
C TRP A 141 8.23 1.18 9.00
N LEU A 142 7.19 1.32 8.17
CA LEU A 142 5.81 1.04 8.60
C LEU A 142 5.66 -0.40 9.07
N VAL A 143 6.21 -1.38 8.35
CA VAL A 143 6.21 -2.77 8.80
C VAL A 143 6.88 -2.91 10.17
N ARG A 144 8.09 -2.36 10.36
CA ARG A 144 8.78 -2.39 11.65
C ARG A 144 7.92 -1.75 12.75
N ARG A 145 7.36 -0.58 12.47
CA ARG A 145 6.52 0.16 13.44
C ARG A 145 5.36 -0.68 13.94
N TRP A 146 4.63 -1.33 13.02
CA TRP A 146 3.44 -2.08 13.36
C TRP A 146 3.75 -3.48 13.88
N ALA A 147 4.77 -4.16 13.38
CA ALA A 147 5.25 -5.43 13.92
C ALA A 147 5.72 -5.31 15.37
N SER A 148 6.23 -4.13 15.76
CA SER A 148 6.69 -3.84 17.13
C SER A 148 5.60 -3.24 18.04
N SER A 149 4.35 -3.22 17.60
CA SER A 149 3.21 -2.68 18.36
C SER A 149 2.32 -3.80 18.92
N ALA A 150 1.36 -3.41 19.78
CA ALA A 150 0.30 -4.31 20.21
C ALA A 150 -0.81 -4.54 19.19
N VAL A 151 -0.83 -3.74 18.12
CA VAL A 151 -1.81 -3.85 17.02
C VAL A 151 -1.42 -5.00 16.11
N PRO A 152 -2.34 -5.92 15.76
CA PRO A 152 -2.06 -6.99 14.81
C PRO A 152 -1.56 -6.45 13.47
N LEU A 153 -0.36 -6.88 13.05
CA LEU A 153 0.10 -6.74 11.67
C LEU A 153 -0.21 -8.06 10.94
N VAL A 154 -1.14 -8.01 10.00
CA VAL A 154 -1.71 -9.20 9.34
C VAL A 154 -1.19 -9.33 7.92
N ASP A 155 -0.58 -10.46 7.57
CA ASP A 155 -0.22 -10.80 6.20
C ASP A 155 -1.41 -11.41 5.45
N LEU A 156 -1.79 -10.80 4.32
CA LEU A 156 -2.85 -11.22 3.42
C LEU A 156 -2.32 -11.93 2.15
N SER A 157 -1.05 -12.26 2.09
CA SER A 157 -0.41 -12.74 0.85
C SER A 157 -1.02 -14.03 0.30
N GLU A 158 -1.64 -14.87 1.13
CA GLU A 158 -2.34 -16.09 0.67
C GLU A 158 -3.60 -15.80 -0.17
N TRP A 159 -4.16 -14.59 -0.07
CA TRP A 159 -5.41 -14.22 -0.72
C TRP A 159 -5.23 -13.57 -2.10
N MET A 160 -4.01 -13.32 -2.56
CA MET A 160 -3.72 -12.63 -3.82
C MET A 160 -4.60 -11.38 -3.99
N THR A 161 -4.31 -10.34 -3.22
CA THR A 161 -5.22 -9.20 -3.05
C THR A 161 -5.07 -8.11 -4.10
N ILE A 162 -3.88 -7.94 -4.66
CA ILE A 162 -3.58 -6.87 -5.64
C ILE A 162 -2.67 -7.36 -6.77
N VAL A 163 -2.82 -6.72 -7.92
CA VAL A 163 -1.93 -6.85 -9.09
C VAL A 163 -1.22 -5.53 -9.31
N HIS A 164 0.11 -5.57 -9.31
CA HIS A 164 0.95 -4.46 -9.74
C HIS A 164 1.16 -4.54 -11.26
N GLN A 165 0.86 -3.47 -11.96
CA GLN A 165 1.07 -3.37 -13.39
C GLN A 165 2.56 -3.18 -13.68
N ASP A 166 3.13 -4.06 -14.52
CA ASP A 166 4.48 -3.86 -15.03
C ASP A 166 4.52 -2.58 -15.87
N HIS A 167 5.41 -1.70 -15.54
CA HIS A 167 5.64 -0.46 -16.28
C HIS A 167 7.14 -0.21 -16.44
N PRO A 168 7.55 0.60 -17.42
CA PRO A 168 8.93 1.04 -17.51
C PRO A 168 9.41 1.67 -16.19
N PRO A 169 10.70 1.56 -15.86
CA PRO A 169 11.23 2.21 -14.67
C PRO A 169 10.82 3.69 -14.65
N LYS A 170 10.26 4.13 -13.52
CA LYS A 170 10.01 5.57 -13.28
C LYS A 170 11.35 6.31 -13.31
N PRO A 171 11.37 7.64 -13.60
CA PRO A 171 12.60 8.42 -13.48
C PRO A 171 13.27 8.11 -12.15
N ALA A 172 14.53 7.73 -12.21
CA ALA A 172 15.24 7.22 -11.05
C ALA A 172 15.26 8.29 -9.95
N ALA A 173 14.94 7.89 -8.73
CA ALA A 173 15.23 8.69 -7.56
C ALA A 173 16.73 8.97 -7.52
N THR A 174 17.12 10.19 -7.15
CA THR A 174 18.55 10.47 -6.99
C THR A 174 19.13 9.67 -5.81
N PRO A 175 20.43 9.34 -5.83
CA PRO A 175 21.10 8.68 -4.72
C PRO A 175 20.87 9.41 -3.38
N GLU A 176 20.82 10.74 -3.39
CA GLU A 176 20.61 11.58 -2.22
C GLU A 176 19.19 11.40 -1.66
N GLN A 177 18.17 11.37 -2.53
CA GLN A 177 16.78 11.16 -2.14
C GLN A 177 16.59 9.77 -1.51
N MET A 178 17.23 8.74 -2.08
CA MET A 178 17.22 7.38 -1.55
C MET A 178 17.95 7.29 -0.22
N ALA A 179 19.13 7.91 -0.10
CA ALA A 179 19.91 7.95 1.14
C ALA A 179 19.15 8.64 2.27
N ARG A 180 18.40 9.72 1.96
CA ARG A 180 17.59 10.44 2.95
C ARG A 180 16.50 9.56 3.55
N ASN A 181 15.68 8.89 2.72
CA ASN A 181 14.66 7.96 3.24
C ASN A 181 15.29 6.82 4.04
N ARG A 182 16.43 6.30 3.57
CA ARG A 182 17.16 5.24 4.28
C ARG A 182 17.64 5.69 5.66
N ALA A 183 18.17 6.91 5.76
CA ALA A 183 18.58 7.48 7.03
C ALA A 183 17.40 7.68 8.00
N LEU A 184 16.26 8.19 7.49
CA LEU A 184 15.03 8.36 8.27
C LEU A 184 14.47 7.02 8.78
N ALA A 185 14.58 5.97 7.98
CA ALA A 185 14.08 4.65 8.35
C ALA A 185 14.87 4.03 9.50
N ASP A 186 16.17 4.30 9.58
CA ASP A 186 17.10 3.78 10.62
C ASP A 186 16.91 2.27 10.89
N LEU A 187 16.91 1.48 9.81
CA LEU A 187 16.66 0.04 9.88
C LEU A 187 17.95 -0.79 9.97
N GLY A 188 19.10 -0.16 10.16
CA GLY A 188 20.39 -0.86 10.23
C GLY A 188 20.72 -1.69 8.97
N GLY A 189 20.17 -1.30 7.80
CA GLY A 189 20.32 -2.04 6.55
C GLY A 189 19.38 -3.25 6.39
N VAL A 190 18.55 -3.56 7.39
CA VAL A 190 17.58 -4.66 7.33
C VAL A 190 16.32 -4.21 6.59
N ARG A 191 15.85 -4.99 5.62
CA ARG A 191 14.55 -4.78 4.99
C ARG A 191 13.49 -5.58 5.74
N TRP A 192 12.51 -4.88 6.29
CA TRP A 192 11.34 -5.46 6.91
C TRP A 192 10.26 -5.72 5.85
N GLY A 193 9.59 -6.86 5.93
CA GLY A 193 8.58 -7.26 4.96
C GLY A 193 7.56 -8.23 5.56
N PHE A 194 6.96 -9.07 4.73
CA PHE A 194 5.86 -9.97 5.14
C PHE A 194 6.27 -10.95 6.23
N ALA A 195 7.53 -11.41 6.27
CA ALA A 195 8.03 -12.32 7.30
C ALA A 195 7.98 -11.76 8.74
N GLN A 196 7.82 -10.45 8.89
CA GLN A 196 7.68 -9.78 10.19
C GLN A 196 6.23 -9.51 10.58
N ALA A 197 5.24 -9.94 9.78
CA ALA A 197 3.85 -9.90 10.20
C ALA A 197 3.65 -10.74 11.46
N THR A 198 2.80 -10.29 12.37
CA THR A 198 2.52 -11.00 13.63
C THR A 198 1.35 -11.96 13.53
N TYR A 199 0.55 -11.80 12.48
CA TYR A 199 -0.59 -12.65 12.13
C TYR A 199 -0.62 -12.86 10.61
N ARG A 200 -1.36 -13.87 10.19
CA ARG A 200 -1.70 -14.11 8.78
C ARG A 200 -3.19 -14.41 8.64
N LEU A 201 -3.74 -14.08 7.49
CA LEU A 201 -5.08 -14.47 7.11
C LEU A 201 -5.02 -15.73 6.24
N THR A 202 -5.55 -16.83 6.78
CA THR A 202 -5.66 -18.13 6.10
C THR A 202 -7.11 -18.42 5.74
N ALA A 203 -7.36 -19.53 5.05
CA ALA A 203 -8.73 -20.03 4.82
C ALA A 203 -9.49 -20.33 6.11
N ARG A 204 -8.80 -20.52 7.25
CA ARG A 204 -9.40 -20.78 8.58
C ARG A 204 -9.64 -19.51 9.38
N GLY A 205 -9.20 -18.37 8.89
CA GLY A 205 -9.31 -17.06 9.55
C GLY A 205 -7.96 -16.46 9.92
N VAL A 206 -7.97 -15.51 10.87
CA VAL A 206 -6.76 -14.84 11.35
C VAL A 206 -6.04 -15.73 12.35
N GLU A 207 -4.81 -16.10 12.04
CA GLU A 207 -3.94 -16.93 12.86
C GLU A 207 -2.70 -16.14 13.28
N ARG A 208 -2.20 -16.37 14.49
CA ARG A 208 -0.91 -15.84 14.90
C ARG A 208 0.20 -16.56 14.14
N TRP A 209 1.16 -15.76 13.66
CA TRP A 209 2.32 -16.30 12.93
C TRP A 209 3.37 -16.82 13.90
#